data_36e14620ffb0aae2ceb18505a226f1ba
#
_entry.id   36e14620ffb0aae2ceb18505a226f1ba
#
_cell.length_a   1.000
_cell.length_b   1.000
_cell.length_c   1.000
_cell.angle_alpha   90.00
_cell.angle_beta   90.00
_cell.angle_gamma   90.00
#
_symmetry.space_group_name_H-M   'P 1'
#
loop_
_entity.id
_entity.type
_entity.pdbx_description
1 polymer ?
#
loop_
_entity_poly.entity_id
_entity_poly.type
_entity_poly.pdbx_seq_one_letter_code
_entity_poly.pdbx_strand_id
1 'polypeptide(L)'
;GLGGAGTYTASLAFGGYDAPASQVANTESFNGSSWTELNDLNIARNNLGGIGATNTAAIAAGGNPYRDSTELWNGTNWTAVNALNTARMNMASFGTSTAGIAAAGNTPPQVAVTESWNGTNWTEVNDSSTARSNLTGFGINTAGLITGGNTSTARTANTETWNGTNWTEVNNLNIGRNDWIGGFGGET
;
A
#
# COMPACT_ATOMS: atom_id res chain seq x y z
N GLY A 1 -5.90 -3.32 -8.97
CA GLY A 1 -5.30 -2.22 -8.23
C GLY A 1 -3.91 -1.90 -8.63
N LEU A 2 -3.69 -0.64 -8.94
CA LEU A 2 -2.37 -0.05 -9.09
C LEU A 2 -1.87 0.48 -7.75
N GLY A 3 -0.57 0.73 -7.63
CA GLY A 3 0.04 1.47 -6.54
C GLY A 3 0.10 2.96 -6.87
N GLY A 4 0.11 3.80 -5.84
CA GLY A 4 0.23 5.25 -6.01
C GLY A 4 1.07 5.89 -4.92
N ALA A 5 1.66 7.05 -5.25
CA ALA A 5 2.44 7.88 -4.32
C ALA A 5 2.35 9.34 -4.74
N GLY A 6 2.69 10.26 -3.83
CA GLY A 6 2.79 11.69 -4.12
C GLY A 6 1.58 12.51 -3.70
N THR A 7 1.49 13.71 -4.26
CA THR A 7 0.47 14.73 -3.97
C THR A 7 -0.46 14.93 -5.16
N TYR A 8 -1.55 15.68 -4.99
CA TYR A 8 -2.53 15.95 -6.06
C TYR A 8 -1.94 16.71 -7.28
N THR A 9 -0.81 17.41 -7.11
CA THR A 9 -0.11 18.11 -8.20
C THR A 9 1.13 17.39 -8.70
N ALA A 10 1.58 16.33 -8.00
CA ALA A 10 2.79 15.58 -8.32
C ALA A 10 2.64 14.14 -7.85
N SER A 11 1.94 13.32 -8.66
CA SER A 11 1.62 11.94 -8.33
C SER A 11 2.44 10.96 -9.16
N LEU A 12 2.54 9.75 -8.65
CA LEU A 12 3.09 8.58 -9.34
C LEU A 12 2.04 7.46 -9.30
N ALA A 13 1.80 6.82 -10.43
CA ALA A 13 0.96 5.63 -10.56
C ALA A 13 1.80 4.49 -11.15
N PHE A 14 1.70 3.28 -10.60
CA PHE A 14 2.53 2.17 -11.04
C PHE A 14 1.89 0.81 -10.88
N GLY A 15 2.21 -0.10 -11.79
CA GLY A 15 1.62 -1.43 -11.86
C GLY A 15 0.13 -1.40 -12.16
N GLY A 16 -0.57 -2.45 -11.84
CA GLY A 16 -2.01 -2.55 -12.05
C GLY A 16 -2.40 -3.60 -13.08
N TYR A 17 -3.55 -3.39 -13.66
CA TYR A 17 -4.15 -4.25 -14.69
C TYR A 17 -4.52 -3.42 -15.90
N ASP A 18 -4.24 -3.92 -17.12
CA ASP A 18 -4.84 -3.40 -18.34
C ASP A 18 -5.84 -4.40 -18.95
N ALA A 19 -6.63 -3.94 -19.93
CA ALA A 19 -7.55 -4.80 -20.66
C ALA A 19 -6.79 -5.57 -21.78
N PRO A 20 -7.08 -6.87 -22.02
CA PRO A 20 -8.18 -7.67 -21.47
C PRO A 20 -7.91 -8.42 -20.18
N ALA A 21 -6.74 -8.40 -19.57
CA ALA A 21 -6.46 -8.97 -18.26
C ALA A 21 -4.97 -9.32 -18.08
N SER A 22 -4.08 -8.37 -18.23
CA SER A 22 -2.65 -8.54 -17.98
C SER A 22 -2.20 -7.65 -16.83
N GLN A 23 -1.34 -8.19 -15.98
CA GLN A 23 -0.61 -7.37 -15.02
C GLN A 23 0.38 -6.49 -15.81
N VAL A 24 0.46 -5.23 -15.45
CA VAL A 24 1.37 -4.29 -16.07
C VAL A 24 2.43 -3.81 -15.09
N ALA A 25 3.55 -3.36 -15.64
CA ALA A 25 4.66 -2.77 -14.91
C ALA A 25 4.71 -1.24 -15.06
N ASN A 26 3.87 -0.67 -15.91
CA ASN A 26 3.90 0.73 -16.30
C ASN A 26 3.95 1.65 -15.09
N THR A 27 4.77 2.68 -15.23
CA THR A 27 4.89 3.77 -14.26
C THR A 27 4.63 5.09 -14.95
N GLU A 28 3.72 5.87 -14.42
CA GLU A 28 3.36 7.19 -14.93
C GLU A 28 3.46 8.24 -13.84
N SER A 29 3.93 9.42 -14.20
CA SER A 29 3.99 10.59 -13.32
C SER A 29 3.02 11.69 -13.79
N PHE A 30 2.28 12.26 -12.83
CA PHE A 30 1.41 13.41 -13.04
C PHE A 30 2.10 14.69 -12.54
N ASN A 31 2.08 15.75 -13.34
CA ASN A 31 2.71 17.03 -13.02
C ASN A 31 1.71 18.13 -12.64
N GLY A 32 0.47 17.77 -12.31
CA GLY A 32 -0.62 18.71 -12.05
C GLY A 32 -1.47 19.03 -13.28
N SER A 33 -1.06 18.58 -14.48
CA SER A 33 -1.75 18.86 -15.75
C SER A 33 -1.84 17.62 -16.67
N SER A 34 -0.79 16.85 -16.77
CA SER A 34 -0.69 15.69 -17.66
C SER A 34 0.07 14.53 -17.03
N TRP A 35 -0.24 13.32 -17.50
CA TRP A 35 0.52 12.11 -17.20
C TRP A 35 1.64 11.92 -18.24
N THR A 36 2.78 11.43 -17.77
CA THR A 36 3.94 11.09 -18.59
C THR A 36 4.46 9.72 -18.17
N GLU A 37 4.68 8.84 -19.14
CA GLU A 37 5.25 7.51 -18.91
C GLU A 37 6.72 7.61 -18.52
N LEU A 38 7.11 6.81 -17.52
CA LEU A 38 8.45 6.73 -16.96
C LEU A 38 8.99 5.30 -17.08
N ASN A 39 10.13 5.01 -16.45
CA ASN A 39 10.68 3.67 -16.40
C ASN A 39 9.84 2.76 -15.52
N ASP A 40 9.55 1.58 -16.03
CA ASP A 40 8.64 0.60 -15.44
C ASP A 40 9.20 -0.11 -14.20
N LEU A 41 8.29 -0.67 -13.40
CA LEU A 41 8.61 -1.69 -12.40
C LEU A 41 9.40 -2.85 -13.04
N ASN A 42 10.34 -3.43 -12.31
CA ASN A 42 11.04 -4.63 -12.78
C ASN A 42 10.10 -5.84 -12.89
N ILE A 43 9.01 -5.85 -12.14
CA ILE A 43 8.04 -6.95 -12.10
C ILE A 43 6.62 -6.40 -12.27
N ALA A 44 5.94 -6.81 -13.36
CA ALA A 44 4.53 -6.52 -13.58
C ALA A 44 3.68 -7.13 -12.45
N ARG A 45 2.82 -6.32 -11.82
CA ARG A 45 1.98 -6.75 -10.71
C ARG A 45 0.85 -5.77 -10.41
N ASN A 46 -0.22 -6.31 -9.84
CA ASN A 46 -1.36 -5.54 -9.36
C ASN A 46 -1.64 -5.85 -7.89
N ASN A 47 -2.57 -5.13 -7.28
CA ASN A 47 -2.96 -5.32 -5.87
C ASN A 47 -1.79 -5.17 -4.89
N LEU A 48 -0.83 -4.35 -5.26
CA LEU A 48 0.38 -4.05 -4.51
C LEU A 48 0.14 -2.88 -3.54
N GLY A 49 0.98 -2.77 -2.53
CA GLY A 49 1.07 -1.58 -1.70
C GLY A 49 1.91 -0.50 -2.38
N GLY A 50 1.36 0.71 -2.48
CA GLY A 50 2.09 1.91 -2.91
C GLY A 50 2.35 2.82 -1.71
N ILE A 51 3.60 3.23 -1.49
CA ILE A 51 3.99 4.09 -0.36
C ILE A 51 4.90 5.20 -0.87
N GLY A 52 4.61 6.45 -0.54
CA GLY A 52 5.46 7.59 -0.88
C GLY A 52 4.74 8.91 -0.76
N ALA A 53 5.44 9.90 -0.23
CA ALA A 53 4.93 11.27 -0.09
C ALA A 53 5.16 12.12 -1.35
N THR A 54 6.00 11.66 -2.28
CA THR A 54 6.35 12.40 -3.50
C THR A 54 6.36 11.47 -4.72
N ASN A 55 6.24 12.05 -5.91
CA ASN A 55 6.38 11.32 -7.17
C ASN A 55 7.85 10.99 -7.54
N THR A 56 8.81 11.43 -6.75
CA THR A 56 10.25 11.20 -6.96
C THR A 56 10.82 10.12 -6.03
N ALA A 57 10.05 9.65 -5.03
CA ALA A 57 10.49 8.63 -4.10
C ALA A 57 9.30 7.81 -3.60
N ALA A 58 9.23 6.54 -3.99
CA ALA A 58 8.12 5.65 -3.67
C ALA A 58 8.58 4.20 -3.44
N ILE A 59 7.74 3.43 -2.80
CA ILE A 59 7.88 1.98 -2.62
C ILE A 59 6.71 1.28 -3.31
N ALA A 60 7.01 0.21 -4.03
CA ALA A 60 6.07 -0.78 -4.49
C ALA A 60 6.32 -2.09 -3.74
N ALA A 61 5.38 -2.53 -2.89
CA ALA A 61 5.56 -3.70 -2.05
C ALA A 61 4.46 -4.75 -2.27
N GLY A 62 4.86 -6.02 -2.30
CA GLY A 62 3.93 -7.14 -2.44
C GLY A 62 3.18 -7.18 -3.76
N GLY A 63 1.96 -7.70 -3.73
CA GLY A 63 1.05 -7.77 -4.88
C GLY A 63 0.72 -9.18 -5.35
N ASN A 64 -0.11 -9.25 -6.38
CA ASN A 64 -0.56 -10.51 -6.97
C ASN A 64 0.55 -11.14 -7.84
N PRO A 65 0.80 -12.46 -7.78
CA PRO A 65 0.14 -13.47 -6.93
C PRO A 65 0.88 -13.73 -5.60
N TYR A 66 0.55 -13.00 -4.54
CA TYR A 66 1.16 -13.14 -3.20
C TYR A 66 2.68 -12.94 -3.22
N ARG A 67 3.11 -11.77 -3.64
CA ARG A 67 4.53 -11.43 -3.70
C ARG A 67 5.01 -10.83 -2.38
N ASP A 68 6.27 -11.04 -2.07
CA ASP A 68 7.04 -10.36 -1.03
C ASP A 68 7.92 -9.24 -1.61
N SER A 69 8.18 -9.28 -2.92
CA SER A 69 9.11 -8.36 -3.59
C SER A 69 8.78 -6.89 -3.32
N THR A 70 9.81 -6.14 -3.02
CA THR A 70 9.75 -4.69 -2.81
C THR A 70 10.68 -3.99 -3.81
N GLU A 71 10.19 -2.92 -4.41
CA GLU A 71 10.98 -2.06 -5.29
C GLU A 71 10.91 -0.62 -4.80
N LEU A 72 12.05 0.06 -4.86
CA LEU A 72 12.20 1.46 -4.48
C LEU A 72 12.39 2.33 -5.73
N TRP A 73 11.57 3.37 -5.86
CA TRP A 73 11.66 4.41 -6.88
C TRP A 73 12.55 5.56 -6.42
N ASN A 74 13.51 5.96 -7.23
CA ASN A 74 14.45 7.04 -6.94
C ASN A 74 14.20 8.31 -7.79
N GLY A 75 13.06 8.41 -8.43
CA GLY A 75 12.73 9.50 -9.36
C GLY A 75 13.07 9.19 -10.81
N THR A 76 13.79 8.09 -11.09
CA THR A 76 14.20 7.71 -12.45
C THR A 76 13.99 6.21 -12.71
N ASN A 77 14.37 5.36 -11.77
CA ASN A 77 14.31 3.90 -11.94
C ASN A 77 13.78 3.22 -10.67
N TRP A 78 13.15 2.07 -10.87
CA TRP A 78 12.84 1.12 -9.81
C TRP A 78 14.03 0.21 -9.55
N THR A 79 14.35 -0.03 -8.30
CA THR A 79 15.42 -0.93 -7.85
C THR A 79 14.84 -1.91 -6.86
N ALA A 80 15.07 -3.22 -7.07
CA ALA A 80 14.71 -4.25 -6.11
C ALA A 80 15.48 -4.06 -4.80
N VAL A 81 14.77 -4.12 -3.69
CA VAL A 81 15.31 -3.98 -2.34
C VAL A 81 14.84 -5.14 -1.45
N ASN A 82 15.12 -5.11 -0.15
CA ASN A 82 14.75 -6.19 0.76
C ASN A 82 13.22 -6.38 0.79
N ALA A 83 12.81 -7.63 0.64
CA ALA A 83 11.42 -8.04 0.52
C ALA A 83 10.65 -7.94 1.84
N LEU A 84 9.32 -7.93 1.77
CA LEU A 84 8.44 -8.18 2.92
C LEU A 84 8.78 -9.53 3.57
N ASN A 85 8.64 -9.65 4.88
CA ASN A 85 8.78 -10.93 5.57
C ASN A 85 7.61 -11.87 5.25
N THR A 86 6.43 -11.32 4.96
CA THR A 86 5.23 -12.07 4.61
C THR A 86 4.73 -11.66 3.23
N ALA A 87 4.80 -12.59 2.27
CA ALA A 87 4.30 -12.40 0.90
C ALA A 87 2.78 -12.20 0.92
N ARG A 88 2.28 -11.08 0.38
CA ARG A 88 0.85 -10.73 0.43
C ARG A 88 0.43 -9.70 -0.60
N MET A 89 -0.87 -9.62 -0.83
CA MET A 89 -1.52 -8.62 -1.68
C MET A 89 -2.71 -7.97 -0.98
N ASN A 90 -3.29 -6.93 -1.57
CA ASN A 90 -4.50 -6.25 -1.05
C ASN A 90 -4.33 -5.74 0.38
N MET A 91 -3.13 -5.33 0.74
CA MET A 91 -2.78 -4.75 2.03
C MET A 91 -3.07 -3.25 2.05
N ALA A 92 -3.25 -2.68 3.22
CA ALA A 92 -3.13 -1.23 3.41
C ALA A 92 -1.65 -0.85 3.46
N SER A 93 -1.34 0.31 2.90
CA SER A 93 0.04 0.83 2.91
C SER A 93 0.04 2.35 2.98
N PHE A 94 0.97 2.92 3.75
CA PHE A 94 1.11 4.36 3.94
C PHE A 94 2.49 4.73 4.50
N GLY A 95 2.81 6.02 4.49
CA GLY A 95 4.08 6.55 4.95
C GLY A 95 4.94 7.12 3.82
N THR A 96 6.25 7.08 4.00
CA THR A 96 7.23 7.59 3.04
C THR A 96 8.12 6.47 2.49
N SER A 97 8.90 6.76 1.45
CA SER A 97 9.87 5.82 0.87
C SER A 97 10.98 5.38 1.83
N THR A 98 11.17 6.09 2.93
CA THR A 98 12.18 5.78 3.98
C THR A 98 11.56 5.30 5.29
N ALA A 99 10.23 5.44 5.46
CA ALA A 99 9.52 5.07 6.68
C ALA A 99 8.07 4.72 6.34
N GLY A 100 7.81 3.46 6.04
CA GLY A 100 6.52 2.97 5.56
C GLY A 100 5.89 1.93 6.46
N ILE A 101 4.59 1.75 6.31
CA ILE A 101 3.80 0.69 6.94
C ILE A 101 3.09 -0.11 5.85
N ALA A 102 3.13 -1.44 5.99
CA ALA A 102 2.31 -2.38 5.25
C ALA A 102 1.50 -3.20 6.26
N ALA A 103 0.18 -3.09 6.26
CA ALA A 103 -0.70 -3.66 7.28
C ALA A 103 -1.77 -4.56 6.68
N ALA A 104 -2.02 -5.67 7.34
CA ALA A 104 -3.03 -6.66 6.95
C ALA A 104 -2.78 -7.23 5.54
N GLY A 105 -3.81 -7.66 4.84
CA GLY A 105 -3.71 -8.19 3.48
C GLY A 105 -4.12 -9.65 3.35
N ASN A 106 -3.84 -10.23 2.20
CA ASN A 106 -4.22 -11.60 1.87
C ASN A 106 -2.98 -12.45 1.56
N THR A 107 -2.91 -13.62 2.23
CA THR A 107 -1.91 -14.68 2.02
C THR A 107 -2.57 -16.04 1.96
N PRO A 108 -3.74 -16.24 1.41
CA PRO A 108 -4.81 -17.17 1.78
C PRO A 108 -4.55 -17.98 3.10
N PRO A 109 -5.24 -17.67 4.24
CA PRO A 109 -6.31 -16.66 4.40
C PRO A 109 -5.77 -15.24 4.59
N GLN A 110 -6.68 -14.29 4.89
CA GLN A 110 -6.34 -12.93 5.30
C GLN A 110 -5.49 -12.94 6.56
N VAL A 111 -4.61 -11.96 6.67
CA VAL A 111 -3.71 -11.78 7.82
C VAL A 111 -3.90 -10.41 8.47
N ALA A 112 -3.48 -10.30 9.73
CA ALA A 112 -3.43 -9.04 10.47
C ALA A 112 -2.01 -8.45 10.51
N VAL A 113 -1.03 -9.15 9.96
CA VAL A 113 0.40 -8.85 10.02
C VAL A 113 0.68 -7.41 9.61
N THR A 114 1.45 -6.72 10.43
CA THR A 114 1.95 -5.38 10.14
C THR A 114 3.47 -5.39 10.06
N GLU A 115 4.00 -4.83 8.99
CA GLU A 115 5.44 -4.64 8.80
C GLU A 115 5.77 -3.16 8.63
N SER A 116 6.85 -2.74 9.28
CA SER A 116 7.40 -1.38 9.20
C SER A 116 8.68 -1.38 8.36
N TRP A 117 8.76 -0.46 7.41
CA TRP A 117 9.93 -0.19 6.57
C TRP A 117 10.76 0.93 7.17
N ASN A 118 12.07 0.72 7.30
CA ASN A 118 13.01 1.70 7.86
C ASN A 118 13.96 2.35 6.83
N GLY A 119 13.65 2.22 5.54
CA GLY A 119 14.51 2.67 4.44
C GLY A 119 15.41 1.57 3.89
N THR A 120 15.54 0.44 4.58
CA THR A 120 16.43 -0.67 4.19
C THR A 120 15.76 -2.03 4.34
N ASN A 121 15.06 -2.27 5.44
CA ASN A 121 14.45 -3.56 5.77
C ASN A 121 13.02 -3.40 6.24
N TRP A 122 12.22 -4.43 5.99
CA TRP A 122 10.93 -4.64 6.64
C TRP A 122 11.13 -5.37 7.95
N THR A 123 10.42 -4.95 8.98
CA THR A 123 10.42 -5.56 10.30
C THR A 123 8.97 -5.75 10.74
N GLU A 124 8.61 -6.96 11.16
CA GLU A 124 7.31 -7.23 11.75
C GLU A 124 7.15 -6.47 13.07
N VAL A 125 6.03 -5.82 13.23
CA VAL A 125 5.64 -5.03 14.39
C VAL A 125 4.29 -5.53 14.91
N ASN A 126 3.66 -4.84 15.86
CA ASN A 126 2.38 -5.30 16.42
C ASN A 126 1.27 -5.31 15.36
N ASP A 127 0.57 -6.43 15.29
CA ASP A 127 -0.49 -6.70 14.32
C ASP A 127 -1.76 -5.87 14.57
N SER A 128 -2.52 -5.62 13.51
CA SER A 128 -3.88 -5.10 13.64
C SER A 128 -4.80 -6.11 14.35
N SER A 129 -5.89 -5.63 14.93
CA SER A 129 -6.79 -6.48 15.73
C SER A 129 -7.54 -7.52 14.90
N THR A 130 -7.73 -7.25 13.61
CA THR A 130 -8.57 -8.09 12.73
C THR A 130 -7.86 -8.41 11.43
N ALA A 131 -7.68 -9.70 11.11
CA ALA A 131 -7.18 -10.17 9.84
C ALA A 131 -8.15 -9.80 8.70
N ARG A 132 -7.72 -9.00 7.72
CA ARG A 132 -8.55 -8.51 6.63
C ARG A 132 -7.72 -8.08 5.42
N SER A 133 -8.35 -8.04 4.27
CA SER A 133 -7.76 -7.60 2.99
C SER A 133 -8.67 -6.59 2.28
N ASN A 134 -8.22 -6.01 1.17
CA ASN A 134 -8.97 -5.02 0.40
C ASN A 134 -9.44 -3.83 1.26
N LEU A 135 -8.60 -3.41 2.16
CA LEU A 135 -8.80 -2.26 3.05
C LEU A 135 -7.97 -1.08 2.54
N THR A 136 -8.25 0.09 3.08
CA THR A 136 -7.42 1.27 2.80
C THR A 136 -6.65 1.69 4.04
N GLY A 137 -5.52 2.38 3.81
CA GLY A 137 -4.71 2.97 4.86
C GLY A 137 -4.14 4.32 4.42
N PHE A 138 -3.96 5.21 5.38
CA PHE A 138 -3.35 6.51 5.17
C PHE A 138 -2.70 7.01 6.46
N GLY A 139 -1.75 7.91 6.31
CA GLY A 139 -0.98 8.48 7.42
C GLY A 139 0.52 8.36 7.22
N ILE A 140 1.25 8.51 8.31
CA ILE A 140 2.70 8.34 8.38
C ILE A 140 3.04 7.14 9.28
N ASN A 141 4.30 6.70 9.25
CA ASN A 141 4.76 5.52 10.00
C ASN A 141 4.58 5.61 11.52
N THR A 142 4.35 6.79 12.09
CA THR A 142 4.10 7.01 13.53
C THR A 142 2.65 7.38 13.85
N ALA A 143 1.82 7.66 12.85
CA ALA A 143 0.41 8.01 13.02
C ALA A 143 -0.36 7.64 11.77
N GLY A 144 -1.09 6.56 11.80
CA GLY A 144 -1.83 6.04 10.64
C GLY A 144 -3.23 5.55 11.00
N LEU A 145 -3.97 5.23 9.96
CA LEU A 145 -5.31 4.67 10.07
C LEU A 145 -5.52 3.62 8.99
N ILE A 146 -6.18 2.52 9.35
CA ILE A 146 -6.69 1.53 8.40
C ILE A 146 -8.19 1.37 8.61
N THR A 147 -8.95 1.21 7.53
CA THR A 147 -10.41 1.10 7.62
C THR A 147 -11.02 0.20 6.55
N GLY A 148 -12.16 -0.40 6.89
CA GLY A 148 -12.89 -1.29 6.00
C GLY A 148 -12.19 -2.61 5.70
N GLY A 149 -12.50 -3.16 4.53
CA GLY A 149 -11.91 -4.41 4.02
C GLY A 149 -12.83 -5.63 4.16
N ASN A 150 -12.25 -6.78 3.83
CA ASN A 150 -12.88 -8.10 3.95
C ASN A 150 -12.19 -8.93 5.01
N THR A 151 -12.94 -9.51 5.90
CA THR A 151 -12.55 -10.70 6.68
C THR A 151 -12.84 -11.96 5.87
N SER A 152 -12.50 -13.14 6.41
CA SER A 152 -12.80 -14.42 5.75
C SER A 152 -14.31 -14.66 5.55
N THR A 153 -15.18 -13.94 6.26
CA THR A 153 -16.62 -14.19 6.30
C THR A 153 -17.48 -13.04 5.79
N ALA A 154 -17.01 -11.79 5.87
CA ALA A 154 -17.81 -10.61 5.55
C ALA A 154 -16.98 -9.36 5.27
N ARG A 155 -17.62 -8.38 4.66
CA ARG A 155 -17.13 -7.00 4.63
C ARG A 155 -17.18 -6.41 6.02
N THR A 156 -16.16 -5.62 6.39
CA THR A 156 -16.11 -4.98 7.71
C THR A 156 -16.12 -3.47 7.61
N ALA A 157 -16.58 -2.83 8.67
CA ALA A 157 -16.51 -1.39 8.87
C ALA A 157 -15.35 -0.99 9.82
N ASN A 158 -14.61 -1.97 10.34
CA ASN A 158 -13.61 -1.76 11.38
C ASN A 158 -12.60 -0.70 10.98
N THR A 159 -12.32 0.18 11.93
CA THR A 159 -11.32 1.23 11.79
C THR A 159 -10.36 1.16 12.96
N GLU A 160 -9.08 1.16 12.64
CA GLU A 160 -8.00 1.12 13.62
C GLU A 160 -7.00 2.25 13.36
N THR A 161 -6.52 2.89 14.41
CA THR A 161 -5.45 3.89 14.36
C THR A 161 -4.14 3.27 14.83
N TRP A 162 -3.06 3.67 14.15
CA TRP A 162 -1.67 3.32 14.47
C TRP A 162 -0.97 4.49 15.16
N ASN A 163 -0.29 4.25 16.27
CA ASN A 163 0.44 5.28 17.02
C ASN A 163 1.97 5.18 16.92
N GLY A 164 2.46 4.41 15.96
CA GLY A 164 3.89 4.11 15.81
C GLY A 164 4.33 2.81 16.51
N THR A 165 3.46 2.23 17.37
CA THR A 165 3.79 1.01 18.13
C THR A 165 2.62 0.03 18.14
N ASN A 166 1.40 0.50 18.36
CA ASN A 166 0.21 -0.33 18.51
C ASN A 166 -0.96 0.17 17.67
N TRP A 167 -1.80 -0.78 17.27
CA TRP A 167 -3.12 -0.50 16.72
C TRP A 167 -4.15 -0.35 17.83
N THR A 168 -5.09 0.55 17.65
CA THR A 168 -6.22 0.77 18.56
C THR A 168 -7.49 0.90 17.74
N GLU A 169 -8.49 0.07 18.05
CA GLU A 169 -9.81 0.17 17.41
C GLU A 169 -10.49 1.48 17.82
N VAL A 170 -11.08 2.16 16.84
CA VAL A 170 -11.81 3.42 17.01
C VAL A 170 -13.20 3.32 16.39
N ASN A 171 -13.94 4.43 16.31
CA ASN A 171 -15.28 4.44 15.71
C ASN A 171 -15.24 3.94 14.25
N ASN A 172 -16.05 2.96 13.96
CA ASN A 172 -16.13 2.30 12.66
C ASN A 172 -16.82 3.16 11.60
N LEU A 173 -16.62 2.80 10.33
CA LEU A 173 -17.45 3.32 9.24
C LEU A 173 -18.93 2.97 9.49
N ASN A 174 -19.85 3.80 9.02
CA ASN A 174 -21.28 3.52 9.15
C ASN A 174 -21.73 2.26 8.39
N ILE A 175 -21.00 1.88 7.34
CA ILE A 175 -21.31 0.71 6.51
C ILE A 175 -20.00 -0.02 6.18
N GLY A 176 -19.99 -1.34 6.42
CA GLY A 176 -18.86 -2.20 6.03
C GLY A 176 -18.68 -2.20 4.51
N ARG A 177 -17.46 -1.94 4.07
CA ARG A 177 -17.09 -1.89 2.64
C ARG A 177 -15.68 -2.38 2.42
N ASN A 178 -15.45 -2.87 1.22
CA ASN A 178 -14.16 -3.34 0.73
C ASN A 178 -13.96 -2.85 -0.70
N ASP A 179 -12.85 -3.24 -1.30
CA ASP A 179 -12.43 -2.99 -2.66
C ASP A 179 -12.20 -1.50 -2.98
N TRP A 180 -10.92 -1.20 -3.24
CA TRP A 180 -10.47 0.03 -3.88
C TRP A 180 -10.93 1.32 -3.19
N ILE A 181 -11.03 1.31 -1.87
CA ILE A 181 -11.28 2.54 -1.13
C ILE A 181 -10.02 3.40 -1.28
N GLY A 182 -10.10 4.44 -2.10
CA GLY A 182 -9.03 5.42 -2.22
C GLY A 182 -8.81 6.09 -0.86
N GLY A 183 -7.57 6.10 -0.38
CA GLY A 183 -7.20 6.86 0.80
C GLY A 183 -6.55 8.18 0.39
N PHE A 184 -6.93 9.26 1.02
CA PHE A 184 -6.27 10.55 0.87
C PHE A 184 -5.56 10.88 2.19
N GLY A 185 -4.22 10.90 2.17
CA GLY A 185 -3.46 11.54 3.22
C GLY A 185 -3.29 13.01 2.88
N GLY A 186 -3.92 13.89 3.61
CA GLY A 186 -3.60 15.32 3.55
C GLY A 186 -2.50 15.62 4.55
N GLU A 187 -1.46 16.34 4.15
CA GLU A 187 -0.54 16.95 5.09
C GLU A 187 -1.28 18.08 5.82
N THR A 188 -1.14 18.15 7.14
CA THR A 188 -1.48 19.32 7.95
C THR A 188 -0.24 20.14 8.21
#